data_e85315409f848830f6171a7a2bc5dd15
#
_entry.id   e85315409f848830f6171a7a2bc5dd15
#
_cell.length_a   1.000
_cell.length_b   1.000
_cell.length_c   1.000
_cell.angle_alpha   90.00
_cell.angle_beta   90.00
_cell.angle_gamma   90.00
#
_symmetry.space_group_name_H-M   'P 1'
#
loop_
_entity.id
_entity.type
_entity.pdbx_description
1 polymer ?
#
loop_
_entity_poly.entity_id
_entity_poly.type
_entity_poly.pdbx_seq_one_letter_code
_entity_poly.pdbx_strand_id
1 'polypeptide(L)'
;MTFTLSATVPSRGLDVRLDVAEGRTLALLGPNGAGKSTALGLAAGTLRPHDGEITLDGRALAGARDGRRTAWVPPHRRRVALLAQDPMLFPHLSVRENIAFGPRAQGATRREAVARADRWLAEIGLTELTDRRPAALSGGQAQRVAIARSLAAAPRLLLLDEPMAALDVDVTPALRQTLQHLLAGQTTILATHDVLDALLLADEVAVVDGGRVVERGPTAEVLSRPRSAFAASIAGLNLLSGTWTSDGVATVGGEVVHGHGAPDVAVGTPMTAVCRPAAVAVYLDAPHGSPRNTFRATVRSLAPHGDLVRVRTDRLAADVTPGSVAELGLVPGREVWLAVKAAEVDVYPV
;
A
#
# COMPACT_ATOMS: atom_id res chain seq x y z
N MET A 1 -19.70 13.14 -3.92
CA MET A 1 -19.49 13.01 -2.47
C MET A 1 -18.06 12.58 -2.25
N THR A 2 -17.41 13.02 -1.18
CA THR A 2 -15.96 12.83 -1.05
C THR A 2 -15.60 12.73 0.42
N PHE A 3 -14.70 11.81 0.75
CA PHE A 3 -14.03 11.82 2.04
C PHE A 3 -12.79 12.70 1.95
N THR A 4 -12.56 13.56 2.96
CA THR A 4 -11.31 14.32 3.10
C THR A 4 -10.75 14.18 4.50
N LEU A 5 -9.44 14.07 4.60
CA LEU A 5 -8.69 14.06 5.83
C LEU A 5 -7.48 14.96 5.65
N SER A 6 -7.42 16.06 6.40
CA SER A 6 -6.25 16.91 6.50
C SER A 6 -5.95 17.07 7.97
N ALA A 7 -4.93 16.37 8.48
CA ALA A 7 -4.71 16.30 9.92
C ALA A 7 -3.25 16.08 10.29
N THR A 8 -2.85 16.66 11.43
CA THR A 8 -1.58 16.40 12.07
C THR A 8 -1.76 15.70 13.42
N VAL A 9 -0.83 14.80 13.74
CA VAL A 9 -0.70 14.16 15.05
C VAL A 9 0.79 14.14 15.42
N PRO A 10 1.34 15.21 16.01
CA PRO A 10 2.77 15.35 16.29
C PRO A 10 3.34 14.21 17.16
N SER A 11 2.58 13.72 18.12
CA SER A 11 2.98 12.59 18.98
C SER A 11 3.19 11.27 18.21
N ARG A 12 2.72 11.19 16.95
CA ARG A 12 2.87 10.06 16.05
C ARG A 12 3.64 10.42 14.79
N GLY A 13 4.18 11.63 14.71
CA GLY A 13 4.91 12.13 13.53
C GLY A 13 4.04 12.22 12.28
N LEU A 14 2.70 12.29 12.37
CA LEU A 14 1.80 12.28 11.23
C LEU A 14 1.41 13.70 10.82
N ASP A 15 1.54 13.97 9.51
CA ASP A 15 1.05 15.17 8.83
C ASP A 15 0.58 14.76 7.42
N VAL A 16 -0.73 14.47 7.29
CA VAL A 16 -1.27 13.91 6.05
C VAL A 16 -2.46 14.68 5.52
N ARG A 17 -2.53 14.72 4.19
CA ARG A 17 -3.72 15.14 3.45
C ARG A 17 -4.13 14.05 2.48
N LEU A 18 -5.36 13.56 2.61
CA LEU A 18 -5.95 12.51 1.80
C LEU A 18 -7.37 12.91 1.40
N ASP A 19 -7.76 12.56 0.21
CA ASP A 19 -9.15 12.64 -0.26
C ASP A 19 -9.50 11.38 -1.06
N VAL A 20 -10.75 10.98 -1.03
CA VAL A 20 -11.24 9.81 -1.78
C VAL A 20 -12.59 10.17 -2.39
N ALA A 21 -12.69 10.05 -3.70
CA ALA A 21 -13.95 10.26 -4.42
C ALA A 21 -14.96 9.15 -4.12
N GLU A 22 -16.25 9.44 -4.27
CA GLU A 22 -17.32 8.44 -4.08
C GLU A 22 -17.11 7.23 -5.00
N GLY A 23 -17.24 6.04 -4.44
CA GLY A 23 -17.13 4.77 -5.16
C GLY A 23 -15.73 4.41 -5.59
N ARG A 24 -14.70 5.15 -5.13
CA ARG A 24 -13.31 4.88 -5.46
C ARG A 24 -12.56 4.27 -4.29
N THR A 25 -11.55 3.50 -4.61
CA THR A 25 -10.63 2.90 -3.63
C THR A 25 -9.27 3.60 -3.71
N LEU A 26 -8.83 4.15 -2.57
CA LEU A 26 -7.47 4.68 -2.37
C LEU A 26 -6.64 3.67 -1.58
N ALA A 27 -5.54 3.17 -2.14
CA ALA A 27 -4.55 2.39 -1.38
C ALA A 27 -3.56 3.31 -0.68
N LEU A 28 -3.34 3.09 0.61
CA LEU A 28 -2.25 3.67 1.38
C LEU A 28 -1.10 2.68 1.42
N LEU A 29 -0.04 2.97 0.68
CA LEU A 29 1.20 2.21 0.68
C LEU A 29 2.23 2.91 1.58
N GLY A 30 3.18 2.18 2.11
CA GLY A 30 4.26 2.74 2.92
C GLY A 30 4.87 1.71 3.86
N PRO A 31 6.09 1.94 4.37
CA PRO A 31 6.74 1.05 5.31
C PRO A 31 5.95 0.89 6.60
N ASN A 32 6.31 -0.12 7.40
CA ASN A 32 5.75 -0.27 8.74
C ASN A 32 6.10 0.95 9.59
N GLY A 33 5.11 1.45 10.34
CA GLY A 33 5.28 2.67 11.12
C GLY A 33 5.11 3.99 10.36
N ALA A 34 4.90 3.98 9.04
CA ALA A 34 4.74 5.21 8.23
C ALA A 34 3.51 6.06 8.57
N GLY A 35 2.56 5.53 9.36
CA GLY A 35 1.36 6.28 9.78
C GLY A 35 0.06 5.82 9.13
N LYS A 36 0.06 4.75 8.32
CA LYS A 36 -1.14 4.22 7.62
C LYS A 36 -2.30 3.95 8.60
N SER A 37 -2.09 3.10 9.61
CA SER A 37 -3.11 2.77 10.62
C SER A 37 -3.50 3.98 11.48
N THR A 38 -2.60 4.97 11.65
CA THR A 38 -2.93 6.23 12.32
C THR A 38 -3.92 7.04 11.47
N ALA A 39 -3.71 7.15 10.16
CA ALA A 39 -4.64 7.80 9.26
C ALA A 39 -6.02 7.11 9.24
N LEU A 40 -6.04 5.76 9.19
CA LEU A 40 -7.29 4.99 9.30
C LEU A 40 -7.98 5.23 10.67
N GLY A 41 -7.23 5.26 11.76
CA GLY A 41 -7.77 5.54 13.10
C GLY A 41 -8.37 6.93 13.24
N LEU A 42 -7.79 7.95 12.59
CA LEU A 42 -8.35 9.29 12.50
C LEU A 42 -9.68 9.29 11.74
N ALA A 43 -9.74 8.64 10.57
CA ALA A 43 -10.95 8.50 9.77
C ALA A 43 -12.06 7.74 10.52
N ALA A 44 -11.72 6.63 11.17
CA ALA A 44 -12.65 5.84 11.98
C ALA A 44 -13.14 6.58 13.25
N GLY A 45 -12.32 7.50 13.77
CA GLY A 45 -12.60 8.21 15.01
C GLY A 45 -12.13 7.48 16.26
N THR A 46 -11.22 6.54 16.13
CA THR A 46 -10.52 5.91 17.27
C THR A 46 -9.36 6.79 17.76
N LEU A 47 -8.87 7.67 16.88
CA LEU A 47 -7.86 8.69 17.19
C LEU A 47 -8.41 10.10 16.94
N ARG A 48 -7.83 11.08 17.62
CA ARG A 48 -8.16 12.50 17.46
C ARG A 48 -7.02 13.23 16.78
N PRO A 49 -7.31 14.13 15.83
CA PRO A 49 -6.29 15.02 15.28
C PRO A 49 -5.82 16.01 16.36
N HIS A 50 -4.57 16.45 16.26
CA HIS A 50 -4.06 17.61 17.01
C HIS A 50 -4.46 18.90 16.29
N ASP A 51 -4.29 18.93 14.96
CA ASP A 51 -4.74 19.99 14.08
C ASP A 51 -5.39 19.41 12.83
N GLY A 52 -6.27 20.20 12.22
CA GLY A 52 -6.88 19.86 10.93
C GLY A 52 -8.33 19.46 11.02
N GLU A 53 -8.84 18.94 9.91
CA GLU A 53 -10.25 18.59 9.74
C GLU A 53 -10.42 17.29 8.97
N ILE A 54 -11.47 16.55 9.31
CA ILE A 54 -11.89 15.31 8.66
C ILE A 54 -13.35 15.46 8.27
N THR A 55 -13.66 15.30 7.00
CA THR A 55 -15.03 15.41 6.50
C THR A 55 -15.46 14.18 5.71
N LEU A 56 -16.74 13.89 5.70
CA LEU A 56 -17.37 12.88 4.85
C LEU A 56 -18.67 13.46 4.30
N ASP A 57 -18.82 13.50 2.98
CA ASP A 57 -19.97 14.08 2.30
C ASP A 57 -20.25 15.54 2.72
N GLY A 58 -19.19 16.34 2.92
CA GLY A 58 -19.28 17.71 3.38
C GLY A 58 -19.59 17.90 4.88
N ARG A 59 -19.82 16.80 5.61
CA ARG A 59 -20.07 16.82 7.04
C ARG A 59 -18.75 16.69 7.80
N ALA A 60 -18.45 17.60 8.72
CA ALA A 60 -17.31 17.49 9.61
C ALA A 60 -17.49 16.29 10.57
N LEU A 61 -16.54 15.34 10.53
CA LEU A 61 -16.47 14.19 11.43
C LEU A 61 -15.57 14.46 12.63
N ALA A 62 -14.49 15.20 12.41
CA ALA A 62 -13.58 15.66 13.45
C ALA A 62 -12.89 16.94 13.00
N GLY A 63 -12.55 17.78 13.97
CA GLY A 63 -11.74 18.97 13.75
C GLY A 63 -11.01 19.34 15.03
N ALA A 64 -9.82 19.88 14.89
CA ALA A 64 -9.02 20.42 15.98
C ALA A 64 -8.18 21.59 15.46
N ARG A 65 -7.80 22.48 16.38
CA ARG A 65 -6.87 23.58 16.17
C ARG A 65 -6.02 23.77 17.42
N ASP A 66 -4.70 23.70 17.28
CA ASP A 66 -3.75 23.78 18.41
C ASP A 66 -4.10 22.81 19.56
N GLY A 67 -4.46 21.56 19.22
CA GLY A 67 -4.90 20.56 20.19
C GLY A 67 -6.31 20.77 20.76
N ARG A 68 -6.98 21.87 20.44
CA ARG A 68 -8.34 22.17 20.91
C ARG A 68 -9.37 21.65 19.90
N ARG A 69 -10.29 20.82 20.38
CA ARG A 69 -11.35 20.22 19.55
C ARG A 69 -12.33 21.30 19.06
N THR A 70 -12.55 21.35 17.75
CA THR A 70 -13.57 22.18 17.10
C THR A 70 -14.79 21.35 16.70
N ALA A 71 -14.62 20.08 16.33
CA ALA A 71 -15.69 19.15 15.98
C ALA A 71 -15.33 17.73 16.41
N TRP A 72 -16.35 16.92 16.73
CA TRP A 72 -16.17 15.48 16.99
C TRP A 72 -17.47 14.71 16.86
N VAL A 73 -17.49 13.80 15.90
CA VAL A 73 -18.53 12.77 15.75
C VAL A 73 -17.97 11.45 16.29
N PRO A 74 -18.63 10.80 17.27
CA PRO A 74 -18.14 9.53 17.78
C PRO A 74 -18.20 8.43 16.71
N PRO A 75 -17.32 7.41 16.78
CA PRO A 75 -17.17 6.37 15.72
C PRO A 75 -18.48 5.79 15.22
N HIS A 76 -19.37 5.36 16.13
CA HIS A 76 -20.64 4.72 15.81
C HIS A 76 -21.64 5.62 15.04
N ARG A 77 -21.40 6.94 14.96
CA ARG A 77 -22.24 7.91 14.22
C ARG A 77 -21.58 8.42 12.93
N ARG A 78 -20.37 7.96 12.60
CA ARG A 78 -19.64 8.41 11.42
C ARG A 78 -20.11 7.76 10.12
N ARG A 79 -20.82 6.62 10.17
CA ARG A 79 -21.09 5.78 9.01
C ARG A 79 -19.81 5.30 8.31
N VAL A 80 -18.74 5.10 9.07
CA VAL A 80 -17.45 4.57 8.67
C VAL A 80 -17.32 3.19 9.29
N ALA A 81 -16.93 2.20 8.51
CA ALA A 81 -16.59 0.87 9.01
C ALA A 81 -15.06 0.69 8.92
N LEU A 82 -14.47 0.15 9.97
CA LEU A 82 -13.05 -0.21 10.00
C LEU A 82 -12.92 -1.72 10.17
N LEU A 83 -12.25 -2.35 9.23
CA LEU A 83 -11.71 -3.70 9.35
C LEU A 83 -10.25 -3.56 9.77
N ALA A 84 -9.94 -3.94 11.01
CA ALA A 84 -8.58 -4.03 11.50
C ALA A 84 -7.88 -5.29 10.95
N GLN A 85 -6.58 -5.38 11.12
CA GLN A 85 -5.75 -6.52 10.70
C GLN A 85 -6.31 -7.84 11.21
N ASP A 86 -6.72 -7.90 12.48
CA ASP A 86 -7.45 -9.04 13.03
C ASP A 86 -8.96 -8.92 12.74
N PRO A 87 -9.65 -10.02 12.37
CA PRO A 87 -11.09 -10.02 12.08
C PRO A 87 -11.97 -9.52 13.23
N MET A 88 -11.51 -9.67 14.48
CA MET A 88 -12.19 -9.24 15.71
C MET A 88 -13.68 -9.59 15.71
N LEU A 89 -14.01 -10.84 15.34
CA LEU A 89 -15.40 -11.32 15.39
C LEU A 89 -15.85 -11.46 16.84
N PHE A 90 -17.15 -11.24 17.08
CA PHE A 90 -17.75 -11.45 18.39
C PHE A 90 -17.79 -12.95 18.71
N PRO A 91 -17.02 -13.46 19.67
CA PRO A 91 -16.84 -14.90 19.85
C PRO A 91 -18.09 -15.63 20.37
N HIS A 92 -18.99 -14.89 21.01
CA HIS A 92 -20.25 -15.41 21.56
C HIS A 92 -21.42 -15.41 20.55
N LEU A 93 -21.25 -14.76 19.38
CA LEU A 93 -22.22 -14.71 18.31
C LEU A 93 -21.90 -15.73 17.22
N SER A 94 -22.92 -16.26 16.55
CA SER A 94 -22.75 -17.05 15.32
C SER A 94 -22.26 -16.17 14.16
N VAL A 95 -21.87 -16.79 13.05
CA VAL A 95 -21.46 -16.07 11.81
C VAL A 95 -22.57 -15.15 11.34
N ARG A 96 -23.81 -15.64 11.23
CA ARG A 96 -25.00 -14.83 10.86
C ARG A 96 -25.18 -13.65 11.80
N GLU A 97 -25.09 -13.89 13.11
CA GLU A 97 -25.29 -12.85 14.13
C GLU A 97 -24.18 -11.80 14.09
N ASN A 98 -22.94 -12.19 13.81
CA ASN A 98 -21.84 -11.26 13.57
C ASN A 98 -22.17 -10.30 12.43
N ILE A 99 -22.61 -10.82 11.29
CA ILE A 99 -22.96 -10.00 10.11
C ILE A 99 -24.20 -9.15 10.38
N ALA A 100 -25.21 -9.69 11.07
CA ALA A 100 -26.44 -8.99 11.42
C ALA A 100 -26.26 -7.89 12.47
N PHE A 101 -25.12 -7.86 13.17
CA PHE A 101 -24.87 -6.92 14.28
C PHE A 101 -24.95 -5.46 13.85
N GLY A 102 -24.25 -5.10 12.73
CA GLY A 102 -24.23 -3.73 12.23
C GLY A 102 -25.61 -3.19 11.87
N PRO A 103 -26.40 -3.87 11.02
CA PRO A 103 -27.78 -3.51 10.72
C PRO A 103 -28.66 -3.35 11.97
N ARG A 104 -28.56 -4.27 12.93
CA ARG A 104 -29.32 -4.18 14.19
C ARG A 104 -28.93 -2.96 15.02
N ALA A 105 -27.65 -2.67 15.13
CA ALA A 105 -27.15 -1.50 15.85
C ALA A 105 -27.62 -0.17 15.21
N GLN A 106 -27.98 -0.20 13.92
CA GLN A 106 -28.52 0.93 13.17
C GLN A 106 -30.06 0.99 13.20
N GLY A 107 -30.74 0.11 13.97
CA GLY A 107 -32.18 0.13 14.14
C GLY A 107 -32.99 -0.77 13.21
N ALA A 108 -32.33 -1.63 12.39
CA ALA A 108 -33.04 -2.62 11.60
C ALA A 108 -33.73 -3.66 12.51
N THR A 109 -34.90 -4.11 12.13
CA THR A 109 -35.58 -5.21 12.79
C THR A 109 -34.72 -6.49 12.71
N ARG A 110 -34.98 -7.45 13.62
CA ARG A 110 -34.27 -8.74 13.60
C ARG A 110 -34.46 -9.45 12.25
N ARG A 111 -35.67 -9.41 11.67
CA ARG A 111 -35.93 -10.04 10.37
C ARG A 111 -35.13 -9.40 9.22
N GLU A 112 -35.08 -8.09 9.17
CA GLU A 112 -34.30 -7.35 8.14
C GLU A 112 -32.82 -7.59 8.29
N ALA A 113 -32.31 -7.56 9.51
CA ALA A 113 -30.85 -7.76 9.78
C ALA A 113 -30.45 -9.20 9.41
N VAL A 114 -31.26 -10.22 9.73
CA VAL A 114 -31.03 -11.60 9.33
C VAL A 114 -31.05 -11.73 7.81
N ALA A 115 -32.04 -11.18 7.14
CA ALA A 115 -32.14 -11.23 5.68
C ALA A 115 -30.96 -10.54 4.98
N ARG A 116 -30.39 -9.45 5.56
CA ARG A 116 -29.16 -8.83 5.07
C ARG A 116 -27.97 -9.76 5.31
N ALA A 117 -27.87 -10.37 6.48
CA ALA A 117 -26.78 -11.28 6.80
C ALA A 117 -26.78 -12.50 5.88
N ASP A 118 -27.93 -13.09 5.59
CA ASP A 118 -28.04 -14.24 4.69
C ASP A 118 -27.63 -13.90 3.25
N ARG A 119 -27.95 -12.70 2.77
CA ARG A 119 -27.43 -12.21 1.47
C ARG A 119 -25.91 -12.09 1.45
N TRP A 120 -25.33 -11.49 2.49
CA TRP A 120 -23.88 -11.38 2.60
C TRP A 120 -23.19 -12.74 2.74
N LEU A 121 -23.82 -13.71 3.44
CA LEU A 121 -23.31 -15.07 3.54
C LEU A 121 -23.24 -15.76 2.17
N ALA A 122 -24.26 -15.58 1.34
CA ALA A 122 -24.26 -16.09 -0.02
C ALA A 122 -23.16 -15.43 -0.87
N GLU A 123 -23.02 -14.09 -0.76
CA GLU A 123 -22.04 -13.30 -1.50
C GLU A 123 -20.58 -13.70 -1.20
N ILE A 124 -20.29 -14.00 0.07
CA ILE A 124 -18.94 -14.45 0.47
C ILE A 124 -18.74 -15.97 0.41
N GLY A 125 -19.75 -16.74 -0.06
CA GLY A 125 -19.70 -18.20 -0.22
C GLY A 125 -19.57 -18.97 1.09
N LEU A 126 -20.25 -18.53 2.16
CA LEU A 126 -20.16 -19.15 3.49
C LEU A 126 -21.53 -19.52 4.08
N THR A 127 -22.52 -19.79 3.24
CA THR A 127 -23.91 -20.10 3.66
C THR A 127 -23.98 -21.32 4.59
N GLU A 128 -23.14 -22.34 4.37
CA GLU A 128 -23.12 -23.55 5.21
C GLU A 128 -22.53 -23.30 6.61
N LEU A 129 -21.86 -22.17 6.83
CA LEU A 129 -21.24 -21.82 8.11
C LEU A 129 -22.09 -20.89 8.98
N THR A 130 -23.29 -20.62 8.55
CA THR A 130 -24.23 -19.64 9.12
C THR A 130 -24.36 -19.68 10.64
N ASP A 131 -24.52 -20.87 11.22
CA ASP A 131 -24.75 -21.08 12.65
C ASP A 131 -23.46 -21.43 13.43
N ARG A 132 -22.31 -21.50 12.74
CA ARG A 132 -21.02 -21.72 13.41
C ARG A 132 -20.56 -20.49 14.18
N ARG A 133 -19.72 -20.72 15.19
CA ARG A 133 -19.06 -19.66 15.97
C ARG A 133 -17.67 -19.36 15.39
N PRO A 134 -17.11 -18.15 15.62
CA PRO A 134 -15.81 -17.75 15.11
C PRO A 134 -14.67 -18.74 15.38
N ALA A 135 -14.65 -19.38 16.54
CA ALA A 135 -13.62 -20.37 16.90
C ALA A 135 -13.57 -21.60 15.98
N ALA A 136 -14.63 -21.85 15.19
CA ALA A 136 -14.71 -22.96 14.25
C ALA A 136 -14.44 -22.56 12.80
N LEU A 137 -13.92 -21.34 12.58
CA LEU A 137 -13.59 -20.81 11.26
C LEU A 137 -12.08 -20.86 11.01
N SER A 138 -11.69 -21.06 9.74
CA SER A 138 -10.33 -20.77 9.33
C SER A 138 -10.08 -19.25 9.30
N GLY A 139 -8.81 -18.81 9.30
CA GLY A 139 -8.46 -17.39 9.23
C GLY A 139 -9.11 -16.68 8.05
N GLY A 140 -9.06 -17.27 6.85
CA GLY A 140 -9.69 -16.70 5.66
C GLY A 140 -11.21 -16.68 5.71
N GLN A 141 -11.85 -17.66 6.36
CA GLN A 141 -13.29 -17.62 6.60
C GLN A 141 -13.68 -16.51 7.59
N ALA A 142 -12.92 -16.38 8.69
CA ALA A 142 -13.12 -15.32 9.67
C ALA A 142 -12.95 -13.92 9.03
N GLN A 143 -11.96 -13.76 8.16
CA GLN A 143 -11.72 -12.50 7.44
C GLN A 143 -12.87 -12.15 6.49
N ARG A 144 -13.38 -13.12 5.71
CA ARG A 144 -14.56 -12.91 4.84
C ARG A 144 -15.79 -12.54 5.66
N VAL A 145 -16.03 -13.16 6.79
CA VAL A 145 -17.12 -12.81 7.71
C VAL A 145 -16.96 -11.39 8.25
N ALA A 146 -15.76 -10.96 8.62
CA ALA A 146 -15.49 -9.62 9.12
C ALA A 146 -15.70 -8.54 8.05
N ILE A 147 -15.34 -8.82 6.80
CA ILE A 147 -15.63 -7.94 5.66
C ILE A 147 -17.16 -7.83 5.45
N ALA A 148 -17.85 -8.96 5.39
CA ALA A 148 -19.31 -8.98 5.24
C ALA A 148 -20.02 -8.25 6.39
N ARG A 149 -19.57 -8.41 7.63
CA ARG A 149 -20.07 -7.66 8.79
C ARG A 149 -19.92 -6.16 8.60
N SER A 150 -18.75 -5.73 8.10
CA SER A 150 -18.47 -4.31 7.87
C SER A 150 -19.36 -3.72 6.77
N LEU A 151 -19.53 -4.45 5.66
CA LEU A 151 -20.36 -4.03 4.52
C LEU A 151 -21.86 -4.13 4.79
N ALA A 152 -22.30 -5.10 5.61
CA ALA A 152 -23.71 -5.24 5.99
C ALA A 152 -24.26 -4.01 6.73
N ALA A 153 -23.38 -3.26 7.41
CA ALA A 153 -23.70 -1.97 8.01
C ALA A 153 -23.91 -0.83 7.01
N ALA A 154 -23.76 -1.08 5.69
CA ALA A 154 -23.85 -0.08 4.62
C ALA A 154 -23.08 1.20 4.94
N PRO A 155 -21.77 1.11 5.17
CA PRO A 155 -20.95 2.28 5.50
C PRO A 155 -20.84 3.21 4.28
N ARG A 156 -20.66 4.51 4.53
CA ARG A 156 -20.32 5.48 3.48
C ARG A 156 -18.84 5.45 3.13
N LEU A 157 -18.00 5.03 4.08
CA LEU A 157 -16.57 4.82 3.91
C LEU A 157 -16.15 3.51 4.57
N LEU A 158 -15.48 2.66 3.83
CA LEU A 158 -14.87 1.42 4.31
C LEU A 158 -13.37 1.64 4.49
N LEU A 159 -12.85 1.24 5.63
CA LEU A 159 -11.43 1.27 5.96
C LEU A 159 -10.94 -0.16 6.15
N LEU A 160 -9.91 -0.55 5.42
CA LEU A 160 -9.30 -1.87 5.47
C LEU A 160 -7.84 -1.72 5.89
N ASP A 161 -7.46 -2.27 7.04
CA ASP A 161 -6.08 -2.24 7.53
C ASP A 161 -5.44 -3.62 7.35
N GLU A 162 -4.63 -3.76 6.32
CA GLU A 162 -3.93 -4.99 5.93
C GLU A 162 -4.83 -6.24 5.90
N PRO A 163 -5.93 -6.24 5.13
CA PRO A 163 -6.97 -7.26 5.22
C PRO A 163 -6.52 -8.69 4.86
N MET A 164 -5.31 -8.85 4.29
CA MET A 164 -4.77 -10.14 3.85
C MET A 164 -3.49 -10.56 4.57
N ALA A 165 -2.92 -9.72 5.46
CA ALA A 165 -1.60 -9.93 6.05
C ALA A 165 -1.45 -11.21 6.90
N ALA A 166 -2.55 -11.72 7.47
CA ALA A 166 -2.53 -12.90 8.35
C ALA A 166 -3.03 -14.17 7.66
N LEU A 167 -3.10 -14.19 6.33
CA LEU A 167 -3.66 -15.31 5.57
C LEU A 167 -2.58 -16.11 4.84
N ASP A 168 -2.82 -17.40 4.73
CA ASP A 168 -1.98 -18.30 3.94
C ASP A 168 -1.96 -17.88 2.46
N VAL A 169 -0.84 -18.13 1.79
CA VAL A 169 -0.60 -17.80 0.38
C VAL A 169 -1.70 -18.36 -0.52
N ASP A 170 -2.17 -19.59 -0.23
CA ASP A 170 -3.20 -20.28 -1.00
C ASP A 170 -4.61 -19.67 -0.84
N VAL A 171 -4.88 -18.99 0.27
CA VAL A 171 -6.19 -18.38 0.57
C VAL A 171 -6.31 -16.94 0.04
N THR A 172 -5.18 -16.24 -0.02
CA THR A 172 -5.10 -14.83 -0.41
C THR A 172 -5.69 -14.55 -1.81
N PRO A 173 -5.45 -15.33 -2.87
CA PRO A 173 -6.01 -15.05 -4.20
C PRO A 173 -7.55 -15.07 -4.22
N ALA A 174 -8.17 -16.05 -3.55
CA ALA A 174 -9.62 -16.16 -3.49
C ALA A 174 -10.26 -15.00 -2.72
N LEU A 175 -9.62 -14.56 -1.62
CA LEU A 175 -10.09 -13.39 -0.88
C LEU A 175 -9.92 -12.10 -1.69
N ARG A 176 -8.81 -11.96 -2.41
CA ARG A 176 -8.56 -10.80 -3.28
C ARG A 176 -9.62 -10.66 -4.36
N GLN A 177 -9.99 -11.77 -5.02
CA GLN A 177 -11.07 -11.81 -5.99
C GLN A 177 -12.43 -11.44 -5.35
N THR A 178 -12.72 -11.97 -4.17
CA THR A 178 -13.91 -11.61 -3.41
C THR A 178 -13.94 -10.12 -3.09
N LEU A 179 -12.84 -9.55 -2.59
CA LEU A 179 -12.74 -8.12 -2.30
C LEU A 179 -12.92 -7.27 -3.55
N GLN A 180 -12.32 -7.63 -4.68
CA GLN A 180 -12.46 -6.90 -5.94
C GLN A 180 -13.94 -6.74 -6.33
N HIS A 181 -14.73 -7.79 -6.17
CA HIS A 181 -16.16 -7.74 -6.41
C HIS A 181 -16.91 -6.89 -5.36
N LEU A 182 -16.61 -7.09 -4.08
CA LEU A 182 -17.31 -6.43 -2.98
C LEU A 182 -17.01 -4.93 -2.84
N LEU A 183 -15.83 -4.49 -3.31
CA LEU A 183 -15.41 -3.09 -3.26
C LEU A 183 -15.91 -2.27 -4.46
N ALA A 184 -16.45 -2.92 -5.49
CA ALA A 184 -16.98 -2.23 -6.66
C ALA A 184 -18.04 -1.18 -6.27
N GLY A 185 -17.74 0.10 -6.50
CA GLY A 185 -18.63 1.22 -6.14
C GLY A 185 -18.67 1.58 -4.64
N GLN A 186 -17.89 0.92 -3.78
CA GLN A 186 -17.73 1.26 -2.38
C GLN A 186 -16.59 2.25 -2.18
N THR A 187 -16.85 3.40 -1.55
CA THR A 187 -15.75 4.32 -1.17
C THR A 187 -14.89 3.65 -0.12
N THR A 188 -13.59 3.45 -0.42
CA THR A 188 -12.71 2.63 0.40
C THR A 188 -11.33 3.26 0.56
N ILE A 189 -10.73 3.12 1.75
CA ILE A 189 -9.29 3.31 1.98
C ILE A 189 -8.72 1.96 2.40
N LEU A 190 -7.74 1.47 1.64
CA LEU A 190 -7.05 0.21 1.86
C LEU A 190 -5.60 0.48 2.27
N ALA A 191 -5.22 0.20 3.51
CA ALA A 191 -3.81 0.17 3.88
C ALA A 191 -3.25 -1.23 3.57
N THR A 192 -2.18 -1.30 2.79
CA THR A 192 -1.49 -2.54 2.45
C THR A 192 -0.01 -2.27 2.17
N HIS A 193 0.79 -3.31 2.21
CA HIS A 193 2.19 -3.32 1.74
C HIS A 193 2.37 -4.25 0.53
N ASP A 194 1.29 -4.89 0.05
CA ASP A 194 1.30 -5.77 -1.13
C ASP A 194 0.93 -4.98 -2.39
N VAL A 195 1.81 -5.02 -3.40
CA VAL A 195 1.60 -4.37 -4.69
C VAL A 195 0.41 -4.94 -5.45
N LEU A 196 0.15 -6.26 -5.32
CA LEU A 196 -0.96 -6.91 -6.00
C LEU A 196 -2.31 -6.48 -5.42
N ASP A 197 -2.37 -6.23 -4.10
CA ASP A 197 -3.57 -5.69 -3.48
C ASP A 197 -3.87 -4.29 -4.03
N ALA A 198 -2.87 -3.42 -4.11
CA ALA A 198 -3.03 -2.10 -4.68
C ALA A 198 -3.45 -2.16 -6.17
N LEU A 199 -2.77 -2.98 -6.98
CA LEU A 199 -3.05 -3.12 -8.42
C LEU A 199 -4.46 -3.62 -8.73
N LEU A 200 -4.96 -4.57 -7.94
CA LEU A 200 -6.23 -5.23 -8.21
C LEU A 200 -7.43 -4.57 -7.52
N LEU A 201 -7.21 -3.83 -6.43
CA LEU A 201 -8.28 -3.31 -5.60
C LEU A 201 -8.37 -1.79 -5.59
N ALA A 202 -7.31 -1.06 -5.95
CA ALA A 202 -7.28 0.39 -5.81
C ALA A 202 -7.23 1.14 -7.15
N ASP A 203 -8.00 2.21 -7.24
CA ASP A 203 -7.97 3.15 -8.36
C ASP A 203 -6.76 4.08 -8.28
N GLU A 204 -6.46 4.53 -7.06
CA GLU A 204 -5.35 5.44 -6.74
C GLU A 204 -4.50 4.89 -5.61
N VAL A 205 -3.24 5.30 -5.60
CA VAL A 205 -2.28 5.03 -4.54
C VAL A 205 -1.80 6.33 -3.92
N ALA A 206 -1.69 6.35 -2.60
CA ALA A 206 -0.93 7.35 -1.87
C ALA A 206 0.18 6.63 -1.07
N VAL A 207 1.43 6.98 -1.35
CA VAL A 207 2.59 6.47 -0.63
C VAL A 207 2.84 7.35 0.58
N VAL A 208 2.80 6.74 1.76
CA VAL A 208 3.05 7.42 3.04
C VAL A 208 4.43 7.03 3.54
N ASP A 209 5.28 8.01 3.78
CA ASP A 209 6.59 7.81 4.37
C ASP A 209 6.89 8.92 5.37
N GLY A 210 7.49 8.58 6.51
CA GLY A 210 7.76 9.53 7.59
C GLY A 210 6.53 10.34 8.04
N GLY A 211 5.34 9.74 7.98
CA GLY A 211 4.07 10.39 8.36
C GLY A 211 3.51 11.38 7.34
N ARG A 212 4.03 11.42 6.12
CA ARG A 212 3.60 12.31 5.03
C ARG A 212 3.26 11.54 3.77
N VAL A 213 2.38 12.07 2.95
CA VAL A 213 2.17 11.58 1.59
C VAL A 213 3.31 12.11 0.71
N VAL A 214 4.17 11.21 0.25
CA VAL A 214 5.35 11.54 -0.57
C VAL A 214 5.10 11.36 -2.07
N GLU A 215 4.10 10.54 -2.42
CA GLU A 215 3.72 10.29 -3.80
C GLU A 215 2.24 9.92 -3.87
N ARG A 216 1.53 10.36 -4.90
CA ARG A 216 0.14 10.01 -5.14
C ARG A 216 -0.19 10.04 -6.63
N GLY A 217 -1.06 9.15 -7.07
CA GLY A 217 -1.57 9.11 -8.44
C GLY A 217 -2.38 7.84 -8.74
N PRO A 218 -2.78 7.67 -10.01
CA PRO A 218 -3.38 6.43 -10.48
C PRO A 218 -2.47 5.24 -10.17
N THR A 219 -3.04 4.13 -9.70
CA THR A 219 -2.27 2.97 -9.25
C THR A 219 -1.27 2.47 -10.31
N ALA A 220 -1.72 2.36 -11.57
CA ALA A 220 -0.87 1.90 -12.65
C ALA A 220 0.32 2.85 -12.91
N GLU A 221 0.12 4.16 -12.81
CA GLU A 221 1.18 5.16 -13.01
C GLU A 221 2.22 5.11 -11.89
N VAL A 222 1.78 5.17 -10.63
CA VAL A 222 2.70 5.16 -9.47
C VAL A 222 3.54 3.89 -9.44
N LEU A 223 2.97 2.73 -9.81
CA LEU A 223 3.69 1.46 -9.78
C LEU A 223 4.56 1.22 -11.03
N SER A 224 4.25 1.85 -12.17
CA SER A 224 5.09 1.74 -13.38
C SER A 224 6.17 2.81 -13.46
N ARG A 225 5.92 3.99 -12.90
CA ARG A 225 6.84 5.15 -12.88
C ARG A 225 6.94 5.73 -11.48
N PRO A 226 7.49 4.96 -10.52
CA PRO A 226 7.58 5.41 -9.13
C PRO A 226 8.53 6.60 -8.99
N ARG A 227 8.13 7.57 -8.16
CA ARG A 227 8.92 8.76 -7.82
C ARG A 227 9.49 8.68 -6.41
N SER A 228 9.00 7.75 -5.60
CA SER A 228 9.49 7.50 -4.24
C SER A 228 10.27 6.18 -4.16
N ALA A 229 11.25 6.13 -3.26
CA ALA A 229 12.05 4.92 -3.03
C ALA A 229 11.18 3.74 -2.58
N PHE A 230 10.14 4.00 -1.79
CA PHE A 230 9.23 2.96 -1.34
C PHE A 230 8.39 2.39 -2.49
N ALA A 231 7.78 3.26 -3.34
CA ALA A 231 7.03 2.80 -4.50
C ALA A 231 7.91 1.98 -5.45
N ALA A 232 9.12 2.43 -5.72
CA ALA A 232 10.09 1.68 -6.53
C ALA A 232 10.41 0.31 -5.92
N SER A 233 10.65 0.27 -4.60
CA SER A 233 10.98 -0.97 -3.89
C SER A 233 9.87 -2.01 -3.99
N ILE A 234 8.61 -1.63 -3.78
CA ILE A 234 7.48 -2.56 -3.88
C ILE A 234 7.13 -2.91 -5.33
N ALA A 235 7.37 -1.99 -6.28
CA ALA A 235 7.28 -2.29 -7.71
C ALA A 235 8.43 -3.20 -8.22
N GLY A 236 9.40 -3.51 -7.35
CA GLY A 236 10.55 -4.33 -7.71
C GLY A 236 11.56 -3.63 -8.61
N LEU A 237 11.62 -2.30 -8.58
CA LEU A 237 12.49 -1.47 -9.39
C LEU A 237 13.64 -0.87 -8.56
N ASN A 238 14.76 -0.62 -9.20
CA ASN A 238 15.79 0.28 -8.73
C ASN A 238 15.41 1.72 -9.05
N LEU A 239 15.65 2.65 -8.13
CA LEU A 239 15.40 4.07 -8.31
C LEU A 239 16.62 4.88 -7.91
N LEU A 240 17.03 5.78 -8.78
CA LEU A 240 18.08 6.77 -8.56
C LEU A 240 17.49 8.16 -8.79
N SER A 241 17.57 9.03 -7.78
CA SER A 241 17.12 10.41 -7.87
C SER A 241 18.30 11.35 -8.11
N GLY A 242 18.05 12.40 -8.86
CA GLY A 242 19.06 13.40 -9.15
C GLY A 242 18.50 14.62 -9.87
N THR A 243 19.36 15.38 -10.52
CA THR A 243 18.99 16.53 -11.32
C THR A 243 19.43 16.34 -12.77
N TRP A 244 18.63 16.84 -13.71
CA TRP A 244 18.96 16.77 -15.14
C TRP A 244 20.18 17.59 -15.48
N THR A 245 21.09 17.00 -16.25
CA THR A 245 22.22 17.67 -16.88
C THR A 245 22.15 17.49 -18.39
N SER A 246 23.08 18.09 -19.16
CA SER A 246 23.17 17.84 -20.61
C SER A 246 23.41 16.39 -20.99
N ASP A 247 23.95 15.57 -20.06
CA ASP A 247 24.44 14.23 -20.34
C ASP A 247 23.60 13.12 -19.67
N GLY A 248 22.72 13.49 -18.72
CA GLY A 248 21.91 12.53 -17.96
C GLY A 248 21.51 13.04 -16.59
N VAL A 249 21.12 12.15 -15.70
CA VAL A 249 20.71 12.45 -14.32
C VAL A 249 21.92 12.42 -13.40
N ALA A 250 22.34 13.59 -12.90
CA ALA A 250 23.40 13.70 -11.89
C ALA A 250 22.83 13.32 -10.52
N THR A 251 23.31 12.24 -9.94
CA THR A 251 22.90 11.76 -8.61
C THR A 251 23.62 12.52 -7.49
N VAL A 252 23.09 12.43 -6.27
CA VAL A 252 23.75 13.00 -5.07
C VAL A 252 25.15 12.40 -4.85
N GLY A 253 25.40 11.17 -5.33
CA GLY A 253 26.72 10.51 -5.28
C GLY A 253 27.73 11.03 -6.29
N GLY A 254 27.34 11.98 -7.16
CA GLY A 254 28.21 12.57 -8.18
C GLY A 254 28.30 11.78 -9.49
N GLU A 255 27.66 10.61 -9.59
CA GLU A 255 27.60 9.87 -10.84
C GLU A 255 26.51 10.45 -11.76
N VAL A 256 26.77 10.40 -13.08
CA VAL A 256 25.76 10.72 -14.10
C VAL A 256 25.15 9.43 -14.63
N VAL A 257 23.82 9.32 -14.50
CA VAL A 257 23.04 8.16 -14.98
C VAL A 257 22.48 8.49 -16.34
N HIS A 258 22.86 7.70 -17.34
CA HIS A 258 22.35 7.80 -18.71
C HIS A 258 21.12 6.89 -18.87
N GLY A 259 20.09 7.38 -19.55
CA GLY A 259 18.87 6.63 -19.80
C GLY A 259 18.13 7.17 -21.02
N HIS A 260 16.97 6.57 -21.29
CA HIS A 260 16.05 7.00 -22.34
C HIS A 260 14.78 7.61 -21.76
N GLY A 261 13.96 8.23 -22.61
CA GLY A 261 12.69 8.84 -22.19
C GLY A 261 12.85 10.22 -21.54
N ALA A 262 14.06 10.79 -21.52
CA ALA A 262 14.26 12.14 -21.02
C ALA A 262 13.46 13.14 -21.86
N PRO A 263 12.47 13.83 -21.26
CA PRO A 263 11.73 14.85 -21.95
C PRO A 263 12.63 16.08 -22.24
N ASP A 264 12.15 16.98 -23.08
CA ASP A 264 12.78 18.29 -23.28
C ASP A 264 12.54 19.14 -22.00
N VAL A 265 13.41 18.95 -21.01
CA VAL A 265 13.37 19.63 -19.71
C VAL A 265 14.60 20.47 -19.49
N ALA A 266 14.46 21.55 -18.73
CA ALA A 266 15.57 22.41 -18.38
C ALA A 266 16.62 21.69 -17.52
N VAL A 267 17.91 22.02 -17.72
CA VAL A 267 18.97 21.58 -16.82
C VAL A 267 18.69 22.04 -15.39
N GLY A 268 18.91 21.15 -14.40
CA GLY A 268 18.58 21.39 -13.01
C GLY A 268 17.19 20.88 -12.59
N THR A 269 16.35 20.40 -13.52
CA THR A 269 15.07 19.77 -13.18
C THR A 269 15.28 18.51 -12.36
N PRO A 270 14.55 18.30 -11.24
CA PRO A 270 14.57 17.06 -10.48
C PRO A 270 14.09 15.89 -11.34
N MET A 271 14.88 14.81 -11.40
CA MET A 271 14.64 13.65 -12.23
C MET A 271 14.77 12.35 -11.45
N THR A 272 14.06 11.36 -11.92
CA THR A 272 14.17 9.97 -11.47
C THR A 272 14.65 9.09 -12.62
N ALA A 273 15.61 8.23 -12.33
CA ALA A 273 16.07 7.17 -13.22
C ALA A 273 15.71 5.81 -12.59
N VAL A 274 15.02 4.96 -13.33
CA VAL A 274 14.61 3.63 -12.85
C VAL A 274 15.10 2.53 -13.78
N CYS A 275 15.44 1.38 -13.21
CA CYS A 275 15.73 0.18 -13.96
C CYS A 275 15.31 -1.09 -13.20
N ARG A 276 15.11 -2.17 -13.94
CA ARG A 276 14.83 -3.47 -13.32
C ARG A 276 16.10 -4.10 -12.76
N PRO A 277 16.05 -4.75 -11.58
CA PRO A 277 17.21 -5.48 -11.05
C PRO A 277 17.74 -6.57 -12.01
N ALA A 278 16.88 -7.16 -12.83
CA ALA A 278 17.27 -8.13 -13.85
C ALA A 278 18.13 -7.52 -14.99
N ALA A 279 18.09 -6.20 -15.18
CA ALA A 279 18.92 -5.48 -16.16
C ALA A 279 20.29 -5.09 -15.60
N VAL A 280 20.53 -5.30 -14.30
CA VAL A 280 21.80 -4.95 -13.63
C VAL A 280 22.72 -6.15 -13.62
N ALA A 281 23.85 -6.03 -14.29
CA ALA A 281 24.92 -7.04 -14.27
C ALA A 281 25.89 -6.78 -13.12
N VAL A 282 26.44 -7.86 -12.54
CA VAL A 282 27.41 -7.83 -11.43
C VAL A 282 28.79 -8.30 -11.91
N TYR A 283 29.81 -7.57 -11.56
CA TYR A 283 31.22 -7.86 -11.90
C TYR A 283 32.11 -7.71 -10.67
N LEU A 284 33.25 -8.41 -10.64
CA LEU A 284 34.27 -8.26 -9.60
C LEU A 284 35.18 -7.06 -9.88
N ASP A 285 35.46 -6.81 -11.15
CA ASP A 285 36.31 -5.71 -11.62
C ASP A 285 35.48 -4.71 -12.43
N ALA A 286 35.99 -3.49 -12.60
CA ALA A 286 35.34 -2.45 -13.37
C ALA A 286 35.08 -2.92 -14.82
N PRO A 287 33.80 -3.00 -15.24
CA PRO A 287 33.47 -3.47 -16.59
C PRO A 287 33.87 -2.44 -17.64
N HIS A 288 34.31 -2.93 -18.80
CA HIS A 288 34.66 -2.13 -19.96
C HIS A 288 33.61 -2.37 -21.08
N GLY A 289 33.42 -1.41 -21.96
CA GLY A 289 32.60 -1.58 -23.17
C GLY A 289 31.32 -0.76 -23.21
N SER A 290 30.19 -1.38 -23.55
CA SER A 290 28.93 -0.68 -23.87
C SER A 290 28.11 -0.17 -22.69
N PRO A 291 28.14 -0.71 -21.47
CA PRO A 291 27.40 -0.13 -20.37
C PRO A 291 27.89 1.30 -20.05
N ARG A 292 26.94 2.25 -20.05
CA ARG A 292 27.26 3.65 -19.72
C ARG A 292 27.16 3.94 -18.22
N ASN A 293 26.32 3.16 -17.53
CA ASN A 293 26.10 3.32 -16.10
C ASN A 293 26.86 2.21 -15.37
N THR A 294 27.87 2.57 -14.64
CA THR A 294 28.67 1.65 -13.81
C THR A 294 28.82 2.21 -12.41
N PHE A 295 28.60 1.36 -11.40
CA PHE A 295 28.61 1.76 -10.00
C PHE A 295 29.48 0.80 -9.20
N ARG A 296 30.42 1.32 -8.43
CA ARG A 296 31.07 0.54 -7.36
C ARG A 296 30.09 0.43 -6.19
N ALA A 297 29.91 -0.78 -5.68
CA ALA A 297 28.89 -1.05 -4.67
C ALA A 297 29.35 -2.14 -3.71
N THR A 298 28.73 -2.16 -2.52
CA THR A 298 28.97 -3.19 -1.51
C THR A 298 27.71 -4.02 -1.34
N VAL A 299 27.82 -5.35 -1.44
CA VAL A 299 26.73 -6.29 -1.20
C VAL A 299 26.24 -6.16 0.25
N ARG A 300 24.93 -5.92 0.43
CA ARG A 300 24.29 -5.80 1.75
C ARG A 300 23.57 -7.09 2.15
N SER A 301 22.87 -7.71 1.23
CA SER A 301 22.14 -8.95 1.48
C SER A 301 21.85 -9.72 0.18
N LEU A 302 21.58 -11.01 0.34
CA LEU A 302 21.10 -11.88 -0.72
C LEU A 302 19.77 -12.49 -0.28
N ALA A 303 18.82 -12.58 -1.20
CA ALA A 303 17.51 -13.18 -0.94
C ALA A 303 17.04 -14.00 -2.15
N PRO A 304 16.37 -15.14 -1.97
CA PRO A 304 15.72 -15.86 -3.06
C PRO A 304 14.69 -14.96 -3.76
N HIS A 305 14.63 -15.03 -5.09
CA HIS A 305 13.67 -14.29 -5.91
C HIS A 305 13.26 -15.11 -7.12
N GLY A 306 12.25 -15.94 -6.96
CA GLY A 306 11.88 -16.96 -7.95
C GLY A 306 13.02 -17.97 -8.14
N ASP A 307 13.45 -18.15 -9.38
CA ASP A 307 14.60 -18.97 -9.79
C ASP A 307 15.95 -18.23 -9.72
N LEU A 308 15.91 -16.94 -9.35
CA LEU A 308 17.07 -16.06 -9.22
C LEU A 308 17.39 -15.75 -7.75
N VAL A 309 18.51 -15.09 -7.54
CA VAL A 309 18.91 -14.52 -6.26
C VAL A 309 18.99 -13.00 -6.41
N ARG A 310 18.22 -12.27 -5.62
CA ARG A 310 18.30 -10.84 -5.53
C ARG A 310 19.46 -10.42 -4.64
N VAL A 311 20.46 -9.84 -5.26
CA VAL A 311 21.62 -9.23 -4.60
C VAL A 311 21.29 -7.77 -4.33
N ARG A 312 21.14 -7.39 -3.06
CA ARG A 312 20.96 -5.99 -2.66
C ARG A 312 22.27 -5.39 -2.29
N THR A 313 22.59 -4.23 -2.84
CA THR A 313 23.78 -3.46 -2.50
C THR A 313 23.39 -2.13 -1.85
N ASP A 314 24.37 -1.32 -1.51
CA ASP A 314 24.17 0.07 -1.07
C ASP A 314 23.80 1.03 -2.21
N ARG A 315 23.77 0.55 -3.46
CA ARG A 315 23.43 1.35 -4.65
C ARG A 315 22.18 0.84 -5.34
N LEU A 316 22.25 -0.33 -5.94
CA LEU A 316 21.17 -0.96 -6.71
C LEU A 316 20.98 -2.41 -6.27
N ALA A 317 19.84 -2.99 -6.61
CA ALA A 317 19.64 -4.42 -6.56
C ALA A 317 19.96 -5.03 -7.94
N ALA A 318 20.45 -6.27 -7.95
CA ALA A 318 20.63 -7.07 -9.16
C ALA A 318 20.01 -8.45 -8.97
N ASP A 319 19.37 -8.99 -10.00
CA ASP A 319 18.87 -10.36 -10.01
C ASP A 319 19.83 -11.24 -10.82
N VAL A 320 20.47 -12.19 -10.15
CA VAL A 320 21.48 -13.07 -10.73
C VAL A 320 21.13 -14.54 -10.51
N THR A 321 21.72 -15.44 -11.29
CA THR A 321 21.50 -16.88 -11.10
C THR A 321 22.23 -17.37 -9.82
N PRO A 322 21.76 -18.47 -9.19
CA PRO A 322 22.49 -19.10 -8.08
C PRO A 322 23.92 -19.50 -8.46
N GLY A 323 24.13 -19.91 -9.73
CA GLY A 323 25.47 -20.21 -10.27
C GLY A 323 26.39 -18.98 -10.25
N SER A 324 25.88 -17.81 -10.66
CA SER A 324 26.66 -16.56 -10.61
C SER A 324 26.99 -16.13 -9.19
N VAL A 325 26.10 -16.36 -8.22
CA VAL A 325 26.39 -16.10 -6.80
C VAL A 325 27.59 -16.91 -6.32
N ALA A 326 27.63 -18.20 -6.66
CA ALA A 326 28.72 -19.10 -6.30
C ALA A 326 30.01 -18.75 -7.01
N GLU A 327 29.97 -18.54 -8.34
CA GLU A 327 31.14 -18.21 -9.17
C GLU A 327 31.80 -16.89 -8.75
N LEU A 328 30.98 -15.84 -8.56
CA LEU A 328 31.47 -14.53 -8.12
C LEU A 328 31.72 -14.47 -6.60
N GLY A 329 31.36 -15.51 -5.85
CA GLY A 329 31.51 -15.58 -4.39
C GLY A 329 30.81 -14.43 -3.68
N LEU A 330 29.57 -14.10 -4.09
CA LEU A 330 28.83 -12.98 -3.54
C LEU A 330 28.39 -13.26 -2.09
N VAL A 331 28.84 -12.42 -1.19
CA VAL A 331 28.51 -12.47 0.24
C VAL A 331 28.34 -11.04 0.77
N PRO A 332 27.56 -10.82 1.84
CA PRO A 332 27.47 -9.51 2.47
C PRO A 332 28.87 -8.95 2.80
N GLY A 333 29.09 -7.68 2.50
CA GLY A 333 30.37 -6.99 2.66
C GLY A 333 31.31 -7.05 1.45
N ARG A 334 31.02 -7.91 0.45
CA ARG A 334 31.85 -7.97 -0.76
C ARG A 334 31.67 -6.73 -1.62
N GLU A 335 32.77 -6.13 -2.07
CA GLU A 335 32.78 -5.07 -3.07
C GLU A 335 32.58 -5.67 -4.47
N VAL A 336 31.74 -5.02 -5.26
CA VAL A 336 31.40 -5.40 -6.63
C VAL A 336 31.23 -4.18 -7.51
N TRP A 337 31.25 -4.38 -8.81
CA TRP A 337 30.80 -3.41 -9.79
C TRP A 337 29.45 -3.82 -10.35
N LEU A 338 28.55 -2.86 -10.42
CA LEU A 338 27.25 -3.00 -11.07
C LEU A 338 27.26 -2.26 -12.40
N ALA A 339 26.69 -2.85 -13.42
CA ALA A 339 26.57 -2.19 -14.71
C ALA A 339 25.15 -2.34 -15.28
N VAL A 340 24.63 -1.25 -15.84
CA VAL A 340 23.33 -1.25 -16.53
C VAL A 340 23.45 -0.41 -17.81
N LYS A 341 22.87 -0.94 -18.91
CA LYS A 341 22.83 -0.23 -20.19
C LYS A 341 21.87 0.96 -20.10
N ALA A 342 22.22 2.08 -20.74
CA ALA A 342 21.33 3.25 -20.80
C ALA A 342 19.96 2.93 -21.43
N ALA A 343 19.88 1.97 -22.35
CA ALA A 343 18.63 1.51 -22.94
C ALA A 343 17.69 0.77 -21.97
N GLU A 344 18.17 0.36 -20.80
CA GLU A 344 17.43 -0.33 -19.73
C GLU A 344 17.06 0.62 -18.58
N VAL A 345 17.36 1.91 -18.72
CA VAL A 345 17.09 2.92 -17.70
C VAL A 345 16.08 3.92 -18.25
N ASP A 346 14.89 3.95 -17.64
CA ASP A 346 13.87 4.97 -17.90
C ASP A 346 14.15 6.22 -17.08
N VAL A 347 14.08 7.40 -17.71
CA VAL A 347 14.30 8.68 -17.05
C VAL A 347 13.08 9.58 -17.24
N TYR A 348 12.57 10.15 -16.13
CA TYR A 348 11.40 11.04 -16.13
C TYR A 348 11.47 12.06 -14.99
N PRO A 349 10.74 13.21 -15.09
CA PRO A 349 10.69 14.20 -14.02
C PRO A 349 9.93 13.69 -12.79
N VAL A 350 10.34 14.20 -11.61
CA VAL A 350 9.73 13.87 -10.31
C VAL A 350 8.31 14.48 -10.20
#